data_eea458c01965f25d9b37952fede45233
#
_entry.id   eea458c01965f25d9b37952fede45233
#
_cell.length_a   1.000
_cell.length_b   1.000
_cell.length_c   1.000
_cell.angle_alpha   90.00
_cell.angle_beta   90.00
_cell.angle_gamma   90.00
#
_symmetry.space_group_name_H-M   'P 1'
#
loop_
_entity.id
_entity.type
_entity.pdbx_description
1 polymer ?
#
loop_
_entity_poly.entity_id
_entity_poly.type
_entity_poly.pdbx_seq_one_letter_code
_entity_poly.pdbx_strand_id
1 'polypeptide(L)'
;MATPPPPPPAFVYRISTGSEWAELQRTGGTLGGDLDRSTGCFHLSDLAQVKMTLKNYFRGQNDLYLLQIDTAKIADGLIYEAADGCNYFPHFYGPDRSFAPLQLSAVVKADKIELTNNDFTCSLLDGAPI
;
A
#
# COMPACT_ATOMS: atom_id res chain seq x y z
N MET A 1 22.30 8.09 -25.12
CA MET A 1 22.22 7.48 -23.78
C MET A 1 20.83 7.66 -23.18
N ALA A 2 20.30 6.61 -22.67
CA ALA A 2 19.01 6.70 -21.99
C ALA A 2 19.15 7.48 -20.67
N THR A 3 18.16 8.30 -20.37
CA THR A 3 18.11 8.93 -19.04
C THR A 3 17.79 7.87 -17.99
N PRO A 4 18.37 7.96 -16.80
CA PRO A 4 18.01 7.04 -15.74
C PRO A 4 16.51 7.18 -15.40
N PRO A 5 15.87 6.11 -14.94
CA PRO A 5 14.47 6.23 -14.50
C PRO A 5 14.38 7.24 -13.34
N PRO A 6 13.24 7.92 -13.21
CA PRO A 6 13.06 8.81 -12.07
C PRO A 6 13.18 8.03 -10.76
N PRO A 7 13.63 8.67 -9.68
CA PRO A 7 13.70 8.00 -8.39
C PRO A 7 12.28 7.56 -7.96
N PRO A 8 12.16 6.49 -7.18
CA PRO A 8 10.84 6.10 -6.66
C PRO A 8 10.27 7.22 -5.78
N PRO A 9 8.95 7.33 -5.66
CA PRO A 9 8.36 8.30 -4.75
C PRO A 9 8.81 8.00 -3.32
N ALA A 10 8.79 9.03 -2.47
CA ALA A 10 9.20 8.89 -1.08
C ALA A 10 8.30 7.92 -0.32
N PHE A 11 7.04 7.83 -0.70
CA PHE A 11 6.05 7.00 -0.02
C PHE A 11 5.23 6.18 -0.99
N VAL A 12 4.85 4.99 -0.55
CA VAL A 12 3.80 4.19 -1.16
C VAL A 12 2.75 3.91 -0.08
N TYR A 13 1.59 3.39 -0.48
CA TYR A 13 0.44 3.29 0.41
C TYR A 13 -0.12 1.90 0.42
N ARG A 14 -0.47 1.42 1.62
CA ARG A 14 -1.14 0.14 1.83
C ARG A 14 -2.56 0.42 2.33
N ILE A 15 -3.56 -0.17 1.66
CA ILE A 15 -4.92 -0.20 2.18
C ILE A 15 -5.02 -1.43 3.05
N SER A 16 -5.17 -1.23 4.35
CA SER A 16 -5.15 -2.29 5.35
C SER A 16 -6.52 -2.45 5.99
N THR A 17 -6.92 -3.70 6.24
CA THR A 17 -8.08 -3.91 7.11
C THR A 17 -7.72 -3.54 8.54
N GLY A 18 -8.75 -3.27 9.36
CA GLY A 18 -8.53 -2.98 10.78
C GLY A 18 -7.83 -4.12 11.50
N SER A 19 -8.16 -5.37 11.16
CA SER A 19 -7.52 -6.53 11.78
C SER A 19 -6.05 -6.68 11.40
N GLU A 20 -5.69 -6.41 10.14
CA GLU A 20 -4.29 -6.41 9.72
C GLU A 20 -3.50 -5.31 10.43
N TRP A 21 -4.08 -4.11 10.52
CA TRP A 21 -3.43 -2.98 11.18
C TRP A 21 -3.22 -3.26 12.67
N ALA A 22 -4.23 -3.84 13.32
CA ALA A 22 -4.10 -4.23 14.73
C ALA A 22 -2.99 -5.27 14.94
N GLU A 23 -2.91 -6.28 14.06
CA GLU A 23 -1.86 -7.29 14.11
C GLU A 23 -0.49 -6.66 13.94
N LEU A 24 -0.36 -5.75 12.97
CA LEU A 24 0.90 -5.07 12.69
C LEU A 24 1.38 -4.29 13.91
N GLN A 25 0.47 -3.57 14.58
CA GLN A 25 0.81 -2.82 15.79
C GLN A 25 1.18 -3.75 16.95
N ARG A 26 0.50 -4.89 17.06
CA ARG A 26 0.72 -5.83 18.16
C ARG A 26 2.02 -6.61 18.01
N THR A 27 2.36 -7.03 16.78
CA THR A 27 3.48 -7.94 16.55
C THR A 27 4.69 -7.28 15.90
N GLY A 28 4.51 -6.09 15.31
CA GLY A 28 5.60 -5.38 14.63
C GLY A 28 5.79 -5.79 13.17
N GLY A 29 5.02 -6.74 12.67
CA GLY A 29 5.10 -7.19 11.29
C GLY A 29 3.83 -7.89 10.85
N THR A 30 3.55 -7.89 9.55
CA THR A 30 2.38 -8.58 9.00
C THR A 30 2.74 -9.28 7.70
N LEU A 31 2.06 -10.38 7.42
CA LEU A 31 2.11 -11.08 6.12
C LEU A 31 0.92 -10.70 5.22
N GLY A 32 0.15 -9.70 5.61
CA GLY A 32 -0.96 -9.20 4.81
C GLY A 32 -2.18 -10.10 4.81
N GLY A 33 -3.00 -9.94 3.78
CA GLY A 33 -4.20 -10.73 3.60
C GLY A 33 -4.01 -11.91 2.66
N ASP A 34 -5.13 -12.55 2.30
CA ASP A 34 -5.10 -13.76 1.46
C ASP A 34 -4.47 -13.51 0.10
N LEU A 35 -4.78 -12.36 -0.52
CA LEU A 35 -4.23 -12.04 -1.83
C LEU A 35 -2.71 -11.88 -1.78
N ASP A 36 -2.21 -11.20 -0.76
CA ASP A 36 -0.76 -11.02 -0.60
C ASP A 36 -0.06 -12.35 -0.42
N ARG A 37 -0.61 -13.22 0.40
CA ARG A 37 -0.03 -14.54 0.65
C ARG A 37 -0.06 -15.43 -0.58
N SER A 38 -1.15 -15.38 -1.34
CA SER A 38 -1.30 -16.23 -2.52
C SER A 38 -0.43 -15.78 -3.68
N THR A 39 -0.12 -14.48 -3.77
CA THR A 39 0.71 -13.93 -4.83
C THR A 39 2.17 -13.75 -4.44
N GLY A 40 2.49 -13.85 -3.16
CA GLY A 40 3.86 -13.73 -2.66
C GLY A 40 4.38 -12.30 -2.61
N CYS A 41 3.48 -11.31 -2.58
CA CYS A 41 3.87 -9.90 -2.51
C CYS A 41 2.79 -9.06 -1.87
N PHE A 42 3.20 -7.95 -1.26
CA PHE A 42 2.24 -6.97 -0.75
C PHE A 42 1.79 -6.05 -1.87
N HIS A 43 0.48 -5.87 -1.97
CA HIS A 43 -0.14 -5.00 -2.98
C HIS A 43 -0.25 -3.59 -2.40
N LEU A 44 0.46 -2.66 -3.03
CA LEU A 44 0.54 -1.28 -2.59
C LEU A 44 0.02 -0.37 -3.70
N SER A 45 -0.06 0.92 -3.42
CA SER A 45 -0.51 1.93 -4.38
C SER A 45 0.30 3.20 -4.23
N ASP A 46 0.47 3.94 -5.32
CA ASP A 46 0.86 5.34 -5.23
C ASP A 46 -0.34 6.14 -4.73
N LEU A 47 -0.11 7.32 -4.18
CA LEU A 47 -1.19 8.12 -3.63
C LEU A 47 -2.29 8.40 -4.66
N ALA A 48 -1.92 8.66 -5.90
CA ALA A 48 -2.89 8.93 -6.97
C ALA A 48 -3.76 7.71 -7.31
N GLN A 49 -3.31 6.51 -6.98
CA GLN A 49 -4.02 5.27 -7.28
C GLN A 49 -4.97 4.83 -6.17
N VAL A 50 -4.82 5.38 -4.96
CA VAL A 50 -5.52 4.87 -3.78
C VAL A 50 -7.04 4.94 -3.95
N LYS A 51 -7.56 6.08 -4.42
CA LYS A 51 -9.03 6.24 -4.57
C LYS A 51 -9.60 5.25 -5.57
N MET A 52 -8.92 5.03 -6.68
CA MET A 52 -9.34 4.07 -7.70
C MET A 52 -9.32 2.64 -7.14
N THR A 53 -8.26 2.30 -6.41
CA THR A 53 -8.11 0.98 -5.81
C THR A 53 -9.21 0.72 -4.78
N LEU A 54 -9.51 1.70 -3.92
CA LEU A 54 -10.60 1.58 -2.96
C LEU A 54 -11.93 1.32 -3.67
N LYS A 55 -12.20 2.09 -4.71
CA LYS A 55 -13.45 1.98 -5.45
C LYS A 55 -13.58 0.63 -6.17
N ASN A 56 -12.49 0.13 -6.74
CA ASN A 56 -12.53 -1.09 -7.55
C ASN A 56 -12.47 -2.37 -6.73
N TYR A 57 -11.74 -2.37 -5.60
CA TYR A 57 -11.45 -3.61 -4.88
C TYR A 57 -11.98 -3.65 -3.45
N PHE A 58 -12.39 -2.52 -2.89
CA PHE A 58 -12.80 -2.43 -1.47
C PHE A 58 -14.22 -1.88 -1.31
N ARG A 59 -15.01 -1.90 -2.38
CA ARG A 59 -16.36 -1.35 -2.35
C ARG A 59 -17.18 -1.92 -1.19
N GLY A 60 -17.79 -1.03 -0.42
CA GLY A 60 -18.65 -1.41 0.69
C GLY A 60 -17.94 -1.79 1.98
N GLN A 61 -16.61 -1.86 1.98
CA GLN A 61 -15.84 -2.16 3.18
C GLN A 61 -15.64 -0.89 4.02
N ASN A 62 -15.89 -0.98 5.32
CA ASN A 62 -15.86 0.19 6.20
C ASN A 62 -14.86 0.09 7.34
N ASP A 63 -14.02 -0.93 7.37
CA ASP A 63 -13.00 -1.08 8.41
C ASP A 63 -11.62 -1.10 7.76
N LEU A 64 -11.25 0.04 7.19
CA LEU A 64 -10.02 0.18 6.43
C LEU A 64 -9.16 1.32 6.97
N TYR A 65 -7.85 1.14 6.85
CA TYR A 65 -6.85 2.15 7.19
C TYR A 65 -5.91 2.36 6.02
N LEU A 66 -5.47 3.60 5.84
CA LEU A 66 -4.44 3.92 4.84
C LEU A 66 -3.12 4.05 5.57
N LEU A 67 -2.15 3.22 5.19
CA LEU A 67 -0.81 3.23 5.76
C LEU A 67 0.14 3.90 4.78
N GLN A 68 0.81 4.95 5.23
CA GLN A 68 1.85 5.62 4.46
C GLN A 68 3.18 4.95 4.77
N ILE A 69 3.84 4.40 3.75
CA ILE A 69 5.02 3.57 3.91
C ILE A 69 6.23 4.26 3.29
N ASP A 70 7.33 4.31 4.04
CA ASP A 70 8.59 4.86 3.58
C ASP A 70 9.23 3.90 2.59
N THR A 71 9.35 4.30 1.31
CA THR A 71 9.90 3.44 0.27
C THR A 71 11.34 3.06 0.53
N ALA A 72 12.12 3.91 1.21
CA ALA A 72 13.51 3.60 1.52
C ALA A 72 13.63 2.38 2.44
N LYS A 73 12.62 2.13 3.26
CA LYS A 73 12.63 1.00 4.21
C LYS A 73 12.17 -0.31 3.60
N ILE A 74 11.58 -0.26 2.41
CA ILE A 74 11.14 -1.45 1.67
C ILE A 74 11.74 -1.51 0.27
N ALA A 75 12.81 -0.76 0.03
CA ALA A 75 13.41 -0.66 -1.30
C ALA A 75 13.89 -2.01 -1.83
N ASP A 76 14.35 -2.90 -0.95
CA ASP A 76 14.82 -4.21 -1.36
C ASP A 76 13.61 -5.12 -1.63
N GLY A 77 13.28 -5.28 -2.90
CA GLY A 77 12.13 -6.08 -3.30
C GLY A 77 10.87 -5.28 -3.63
N LEU A 78 10.96 -3.96 -3.69
CA LEU A 78 9.86 -3.13 -4.16
C LEU A 78 9.95 -3.01 -5.68
N ILE A 79 8.93 -3.53 -6.37
CA ILE A 79 8.89 -3.61 -7.83
C ILE A 79 7.58 -3.02 -8.32
N TYR A 80 7.66 -2.14 -9.31
CA TYR A 80 6.47 -1.62 -9.97
C TYR A 80 6.10 -2.57 -11.12
N GLU A 81 4.89 -3.09 -11.10
CA GLU A 81 4.44 -4.07 -12.08
C GLU A 81 3.15 -3.63 -12.74
N ALA A 82 3.00 -3.96 -14.03
CA ALA A 82 1.80 -3.66 -14.78
C ALA A 82 0.65 -4.51 -14.26
N ALA A 83 -0.44 -3.86 -13.86
CA ALA A 83 -1.64 -4.53 -13.41
C ALA A 83 -2.75 -4.45 -14.46
N ASP A 84 -2.79 -3.35 -15.22
CA ASP A 84 -3.89 -3.07 -16.13
C ASP A 84 -3.41 -2.08 -17.19
N GLY A 85 -3.06 -2.55 -18.36
CA GLY A 85 -2.64 -1.71 -19.47
C GLY A 85 -1.47 -0.81 -19.11
N CYS A 86 -1.74 0.47 -18.89
CA CYS A 86 -0.70 1.46 -18.57
C CYS A 86 -0.54 1.73 -17.08
N ASN A 87 -1.31 1.06 -16.23
CA ASN A 87 -1.22 1.26 -14.78
C ASN A 87 -0.20 0.33 -14.17
N TYR A 88 0.79 0.92 -13.48
CA TYR A 88 1.81 0.17 -12.75
C TYR A 88 1.60 0.39 -11.26
N PHE A 89 1.59 -0.71 -10.51
CA PHE A 89 1.39 -0.67 -9.07
C PHE A 89 2.66 -1.16 -8.35
N PRO A 90 3.02 -0.52 -7.23
CA PRO A 90 4.14 -1.01 -6.43
C PRO A 90 3.75 -2.31 -5.70
N HIS A 91 4.60 -3.32 -5.84
CA HIS A 91 4.46 -4.59 -5.13
C HIS A 91 5.72 -4.83 -4.31
N PHE A 92 5.56 -5.19 -3.05
CA PHE A 92 6.70 -5.47 -2.18
C PHE A 92 6.85 -6.97 -1.99
N TYR A 93 7.94 -7.53 -2.52
CA TYR A 93 8.26 -8.95 -2.43
C TYR A 93 9.21 -9.28 -1.29
N GLY A 94 9.98 -8.30 -0.84
CA GLY A 94 11.10 -8.55 0.05
C GLY A 94 12.34 -9.01 -0.72
N PRO A 95 13.47 -9.19 -0.05
CA PRO A 95 14.72 -9.62 -0.69
C PRO A 95 14.54 -10.96 -1.40
N ASP A 96 15.02 -11.05 -2.63
CA ASP A 96 14.97 -12.27 -3.43
C ASP A 96 13.58 -12.87 -3.56
N ARG A 97 12.55 -12.02 -3.55
CA ARG A 97 11.13 -12.44 -3.63
C ARG A 97 10.75 -13.44 -2.54
N SER A 98 11.31 -13.29 -1.35
CA SER A 98 11.09 -14.21 -0.23
C SER A 98 9.76 -14.01 0.50
N PHE A 99 8.98 -13.01 0.10
CA PHE A 99 7.76 -12.59 0.78
C PHE A 99 8.05 -12.25 2.24
N ALA A 100 8.97 -11.30 2.43
CA ALA A 100 9.30 -10.83 3.76
C ALA A 100 8.12 -10.07 4.39
N PRO A 101 7.94 -10.16 5.72
CA PRO A 101 6.88 -9.39 6.38
C PRO A 101 7.03 -7.89 6.18
N LEU A 102 5.89 -7.20 6.08
CA LEU A 102 5.87 -5.75 6.12
C LEU A 102 6.04 -5.32 7.59
N GLN A 103 7.07 -4.52 7.86
CA GLN A 103 7.42 -4.12 9.21
C GLN A 103 6.70 -2.85 9.63
N LEU A 104 6.30 -2.78 10.88
CA LEU A 104 5.69 -1.56 11.46
C LEU A 104 6.63 -0.36 11.31
N SER A 105 7.94 -0.59 11.43
CA SER A 105 8.94 0.48 11.30
C SER A 105 8.94 1.16 9.94
N ALA A 106 8.37 0.54 8.91
CA ALA A 106 8.24 1.16 7.58
C ALA A 106 7.03 2.09 7.48
N VAL A 107 6.08 1.99 8.40
CA VAL A 107 4.86 2.81 8.40
C VAL A 107 5.14 4.16 9.05
N VAL A 108 4.96 5.24 8.28
CA VAL A 108 5.20 6.60 8.75
C VAL A 108 3.94 7.17 9.39
N LYS A 109 2.80 6.93 8.77
CA LYS A 109 1.49 7.41 9.22
C LYS A 109 0.43 6.36 8.92
N ALA A 110 -0.63 6.38 9.71
CA ALA A 110 -1.82 5.55 9.47
C ALA A 110 -3.06 6.38 9.77
N ASP A 111 -4.01 6.39 8.85
CA ASP A 111 -5.26 7.10 9.01
C ASP A 111 -6.44 6.20 8.69
N LYS A 112 -7.52 6.35 9.46
CA LYS A 112 -8.76 5.67 9.19
C LYS A 112 -9.34 6.15 7.87
N ILE A 113 -9.80 5.19 7.04
CA ILE A 113 -10.54 5.51 5.83
C ILE A 113 -12.01 5.47 6.17
N GLU A 114 -12.71 6.60 5.96
CA GLU A 114 -14.14 6.70 6.23
C GLU A 114 -14.94 6.37 4.99
N LEU A 115 -16.03 5.66 5.16
CA LEU A 115 -16.97 5.36 4.09
C LEU A 115 -18.30 6.07 4.39
N THR A 116 -18.64 7.05 3.55
CA THR A 116 -19.85 7.85 3.70
C THR A 116 -20.55 7.93 2.36
N ASN A 117 -21.80 7.48 2.27
CA ASN A 117 -22.58 7.50 1.02
C ASN A 117 -21.84 6.81 -0.13
N ASN A 118 -21.19 5.69 0.16
CA ASN A 118 -20.38 4.92 -0.80
C ASN A 118 -19.11 5.64 -1.30
N ASP A 119 -18.75 6.75 -0.66
CA ASP A 119 -17.50 7.45 -0.95
C ASP A 119 -16.48 7.24 0.16
N PHE A 120 -15.24 6.99 -0.25
CA PHE A 120 -14.14 6.85 0.71
C PHE A 120 -13.45 8.20 0.91
N THR A 121 -13.24 8.57 2.17
CA THR A 121 -12.50 9.79 2.52
C THR A 121 -11.42 9.45 3.54
N CYS A 122 -10.31 10.17 3.47
CA CYS A 122 -9.19 9.95 4.38
C CYS A 122 -8.33 11.21 4.41
N SER A 123 -7.88 11.62 5.59
CA SER A 123 -7.10 12.85 5.74
C SER A 123 -5.79 12.79 4.97
N LEU A 124 -5.15 11.62 4.85
CA LEU A 124 -3.94 11.47 4.04
C LEU A 124 -4.19 11.75 2.57
N LEU A 125 -5.39 11.41 2.06
CA LEU A 125 -5.77 11.69 0.68
C LEU A 125 -6.12 13.16 0.48
N ASP A 126 -6.80 13.75 1.44
CA ASP A 126 -7.29 15.13 1.34
C ASP A 126 -6.15 16.14 1.46
N GLY A 127 -5.14 15.81 2.24
CA GLY A 127 -3.97 16.67 2.42
C GLY A 127 -2.91 16.52 1.36
N ALA A 128 -3.10 15.62 0.38
CA ALA A 128 -2.09 15.37 -0.64
C ALA A 128 -2.11 16.50 -1.67
N PRO A 129 -0.95 17.04 -2.05
CA PRO A 129 -0.89 17.95 -3.18
C PRO A 129 -1.27 17.17 -4.44
N ILE A 130 -2.09 17.78 -5.22
CA ILE A 130 -2.56 17.18 -6.46
C ILE A 130 -1.62 17.54 -7.59
#